data_7aa4289149b968434e9dead261dbc633
#
_entry.id   7aa4289149b968434e9dead261dbc633
#
_cell.length_a   1.000
_cell.length_b   1.000
_cell.length_c   1.000
_cell.angle_alpha   90.00
_cell.angle_beta   90.00
_cell.angle_gamma   90.00
#
_symmetry.space_group_name_H-M   'P 1'
#
loop_
_entity.id
_entity.type
_entity.pdbx_description
1 polymer ?
#
loop_
_entity_poly.entity_id
_entity_poly.type
_entity_poly.pdbx_seq_one_letter_code
_entity_poly.pdbx_strand_id
1 'polypeptide(L)'
;MSKPIELGTLLFTMVEPHKGHEVEYNRWYETDHFYGGCMVAQYNFAGDRFVATHDLKELRYPKESPMTPDPSVGSYLAIYWVLKGFHDEWNRWSVDMVHQLHATGRMFAQRDHIHTVLYEKAWSIQKDERGTPVEQALDRNYDGIVVNVGELNEGRTHAELEAWTRDTWAPRAMSKKWGPDLILNALPLPLLDDAPAEIPRMKNADRRFLQIHFLDHDPKKKWEKGYGNFGADLEASGIGTHLWTSPFKQTLFGTDKYTDKLW
;
A
#
# COMPACT_ATOMS: atom_id res chain seq x y z
N MET A 1 -17.61 0.74 28.21
CA MET A 1 -16.39 0.24 27.60
C MET A 1 -16.20 0.99 26.29
N SER A 2 -15.00 1.54 26.04
CA SER A 2 -14.66 2.12 24.75
C SER A 2 -14.73 1.02 23.68
N LYS A 3 -15.20 1.38 22.47
CA LYS A 3 -15.15 0.45 21.34
C LYS A 3 -13.68 0.10 21.04
N PRO A 4 -13.39 -1.13 20.57
CA PRO A 4 -12.02 -1.45 20.13
C PRO A 4 -11.60 -0.53 18.95
N ILE A 5 -10.30 -0.34 18.80
CA ILE A 5 -9.74 0.36 17.65
C ILE A 5 -10.02 -0.47 16.40
N GLU A 6 -10.61 0.15 15.38
CA GLU A 6 -10.88 -0.47 14.08
C GLU A 6 -10.27 0.38 12.95
N LEU A 7 -9.62 -0.29 12.01
CA LEU A 7 -9.17 0.33 10.76
C LEU A 7 -10.39 0.68 9.90
N GLY A 8 -10.52 1.96 9.55
CA GLY A 8 -11.54 2.47 8.62
C GLY A 8 -10.96 2.67 7.23
N THR A 9 -10.09 3.66 7.11
CA THR A 9 -9.45 4.00 5.85
C THR A 9 -7.93 3.98 5.97
N LEU A 10 -7.28 3.95 4.82
CA LEU A 10 -5.82 4.04 4.75
C LEU A 10 -5.40 5.00 3.64
N LEU A 11 -4.34 5.76 3.90
CA LEU A 11 -3.59 6.44 2.87
C LEU A 11 -2.51 5.50 2.35
N PHE A 12 -2.51 5.29 1.04
CA PHE A 12 -1.47 4.56 0.32
C PHE A 12 -0.77 5.54 -0.61
N THR A 13 0.49 5.85 -0.35
CA THR A 13 1.24 6.82 -1.14
C THR A 13 2.57 6.25 -1.61
N MET A 14 2.69 6.09 -2.93
CA MET A 14 3.89 5.59 -3.59
C MET A 14 4.59 6.74 -4.31
N VAL A 15 5.87 6.91 -4.01
CA VAL A 15 6.69 8.06 -4.41
C VAL A 15 8.01 7.59 -4.99
N GLU A 16 8.51 8.34 -5.97
CA GLU A 16 9.86 8.20 -6.51
C GLU A 16 10.70 9.44 -6.17
N PRO A 17 11.80 9.34 -5.43
CA PRO A 17 12.76 10.44 -5.30
C PRO A 17 13.48 10.63 -6.63
N HIS A 18 13.86 11.87 -6.97
CA HIS A 18 14.72 12.11 -8.11
C HIS A 18 16.12 11.54 -7.86
N LYS A 19 16.72 10.97 -8.90
CA LYS A 19 18.05 10.34 -8.82
C LYS A 19 19.09 11.32 -8.31
N GLY A 20 19.86 10.89 -7.29
CA GLY A 20 20.84 11.72 -6.58
C GLY A 20 20.29 12.41 -5.34
N HIS A 21 18.98 12.31 -5.05
CA HIS A 21 18.30 12.88 -3.89
C HIS A 21 17.70 11.83 -2.94
N GLU A 22 18.07 10.55 -3.10
CA GLU A 22 17.49 9.42 -2.37
C GLU A 22 17.72 9.53 -0.86
N VAL A 23 18.94 9.90 -0.46
CA VAL A 23 19.32 10.05 0.96
C VAL A 23 18.61 11.25 1.58
N GLU A 24 18.61 12.38 0.89
CA GLU A 24 17.95 13.61 1.36
C GLU A 24 16.44 13.38 1.51
N TYR A 25 15.81 12.74 0.51
CA TYR A 25 14.40 12.36 0.55
C TYR A 25 14.10 11.42 1.73
N ASN A 26 14.90 10.37 1.91
CA ASN A 26 14.69 9.41 3.00
C ASN A 26 14.76 10.09 4.35
N ARG A 27 15.81 10.89 4.60
CA ARG A 27 15.99 11.61 5.86
C ARG A 27 14.90 12.64 6.12
N TRP A 28 14.55 13.46 5.10
CA TRP A 28 13.42 14.41 5.20
C TRP A 28 12.13 13.70 5.56
N TYR A 29 11.84 12.59 4.90
CA TYR A 29 10.61 11.85 5.14
C TYR A 29 10.54 11.32 6.57
N GLU A 30 11.59 10.70 7.06
CA GLU A 30 11.64 10.08 8.38
C GLU A 30 11.71 11.09 9.53
N THR A 31 12.40 12.21 9.35
CA THR A 31 12.61 13.18 10.44
C THR A 31 11.55 14.28 10.51
N ASP A 32 10.86 14.56 9.40
CA ASP A 32 9.87 15.63 9.30
C ASP A 32 8.51 15.12 8.82
N HIS A 33 8.41 14.68 7.55
CA HIS A 33 7.12 14.49 6.89
C HIS A 33 6.30 13.33 7.47
N PHE A 34 6.94 12.22 7.83
CA PHE A 34 6.26 11.07 8.44
C PHE A 34 5.49 11.47 9.69
N TYR A 35 6.12 12.23 10.56
CA TYR A 35 5.50 12.70 11.79
C TYR A 35 4.65 13.95 11.56
N GLY A 36 5.27 15.05 11.13
CA GLY A 36 4.62 16.35 11.02
C GLY A 36 3.56 16.43 9.91
N GLY A 37 3.72 15.66 8.84
CA GLY A 37 2.77 15.61 7.73
C GLY A 37 1.68 14.55 7.87
N CYS A 38 1.89 13.51 8.72
CA CYS A 38 0.98 12.37 8.78
C CYS A 38 0.67 11.91 10.20
N MET A 39 1.67 11.46 10.99
CA MET A 39 1.42 10.76 12.26
C MET A 39 0.85 11.61 13.38
N VAL A 40 1.03 12.93 13.37
CA VAL A 40 0.44 13.85 14.37
C VAL A 40 -1.05 14.13 14.09
N ALA A 41 -1.61 13.61 12.99
CA ALA A 41 -3.03 13.74 12.70
C ALA A 41 -3.87 13.08 13.78
N GLN A 42 -4.89 13.79 14.23
CA GLN A 42 -5.92 13.16 15.03
C GLN A 42 -6.57 12.03 14.23
N TYR A 43 -6.82 10.90 14.89
CA TYR A 43 -7.40 9.68 14.27
C TYR A 43 -6.47 8.86 13.36
N ASN A 44 -5.22 9.28 13.18
CA ASN A 44 -4.19 8.44 12.58
C ASN A 44 -3.54 7.62 13.71
N PHE A 45 -3.60 6.29 13.64
CA PHE A 45 -3.15 5.47 14.77
C PHE A 45 -1.95 4.57 14.47
N ALA A 46 -1.61 4.39 13.21
CA ALA A 46 -0.41 3.69 12.79
C ALA A 46 0.08 4.19 11.43
N GLY A 47 1.36 4.05 11.18
CA GLY A 47 1.98 4.35 9.89
C GLY A 47 3.28 3.60 9.73
N ASP A 48 3.63 3.25 8.50
CA ASP A 48 4.87 2.57 8.19
C ASP A 48 5.33 2.90 6.77
N ARG A 49 6.62 2.63 6.50
CA ARG A 49 7.26 2.87 5.21
C ARG A 49 7.89 1.59 4.65
N PHE A 50 7.78 1.46 3.35
CA PHE A 50 8.32 0.33 2.61
C PHE A 50 9.12 0.82 1.41
N VAL A 51 10.03 -0.01 0.92
CA VAL A 51 10.90 0.30 -0.22
C VAL A 51 10.94 -0.86 -1.20
N ALA A 52 10.80 -0.55 -2.49
CA ALA A 52 11.12 -1.44 -3.58
C ALA A 52 12.50 -1.07 -4.14
N THR A 53 13.52 -1.83 -3.78
CA THR A 53 14.84 -1.74 -4.39
C THR A 53 14.80 -2.14 -5.87
N HIS A 54 15.83 -1.82 -6.64
CA HIS A 54 15.89 -2.15 -8.08
C HIS A 54 15.51 -3.62 -8.35
N ASP A 55 16.11 -4.54 -7.60
CA ASP A 55 15.86 -5.96 -7.73
C ASP A 55 14.43 -6.42 -7.33
N LEU A 56 13.70 -5.65 -6.51
CA LEU A 56 12.29 -5.85 -6.23
C LEU A 56 11.41 -5.26 -7.34
N LYS A 57 11.80 -4.12 -7.89
CA LYS A 57 11.09 -3.52 -9.03
C LYS A 57 11.13 -4.40 -10.28
N GLU A 58 12.24 -5.13 -10.49
CA GLU A 58 12.36 -6.12 -11.56
C GLU A 58 11.33 -7.26 -11.47
N LEU A 59 10.82 -7.57 -10.29
CA LEU A 59 9.80 -8.59 -10.06
C LEU A 59 8.37 -8.09 -10.34
N ARG A 60 8.16 -6.79 -10.49
CA ARG A 60 6.83 -6.20 -10.76
C ARG A 60 6.25 -6.71 -12.07
N TYR A 61 4.94 -6.97 -12.05
CA TYR A 61 4.21 -7.35 -13.27
C TYR A 61 2.72 -6.98 -13.17
N PRO A 62 2.01 -6.83 -14.32
CA PRO A 62 2.59 -6.67 -15.65
C PRO A 62 3.48 -5.42 -15.71
N LYS A 63 4.39 -5.36 -16.70
CA LYS A 63 5.29 -4.20 -16.87
C LYS A 63 4.51 -2.94 -17.29
N GLU A 64 3.45 -3.10 -18.07
CA GLU A 64 2.50 -2.04 -18.38
C GLU A 64 1.35 -2.10 -17.36
N SER A 65 1.25 -1.08 -16.52
CA SER A 65 0.28 -1.03 -15.44
C SER A 65 -0.27 0.38 -15.24
N PRO A 66 -1.58 0.51 -14.90
CA PRO A 66 -2.13 1.81 -14.51
C PRO A 66 -1.61 2.31 -13.16
N MET A 67 -0.87 1.48 -12.41
CA MET A 67 -0.30 1.84 -11.10
C MET A 67 0.99 2.62 -11.24
N THR A 68 1.77 2.33 -12.28
CA THR A 68 3.01 3.05 -12.57
C THR A 68 3.15 3.21 -14.08
N PRO A 69 3.52 4.40 -14.59
CA PRO A 69 3.80 4.60 -16.02
C PRO A 69 5.05 3.85 -16.48
N ASP A 70 5.96 3.58 -15.54
CA ASP A 70 7.21 2.87 -15.71
C ASP A 70 7.41 1.92 -14.52
N PRO A 71 7.65 0.62 -14.72
CA PRO A 71 7.88 -0.33 -13.63
C PRO A 71 9.11 -0.02 -12.77
N SER A 72 10.03 0.80 -13.25
CA SER A 72 11.24 1.21 -12.53
C SER A 72 11.01 2.33 -11.51
N VAL A 73 9.85 3.01 -11.50
CA VAL A 73 9.54 4.09 -10.56
C VAL A 73 8.59 3.63 -9.43
N GLY A 74 8.45 4.46 -8.38
CA GLY A 74 7.69 4.11 -7.18
C GLY A 74 8.53 3.28 -6.21
N SER A 75 9.70 3.79 -5.88
CA SER A 75 10.66 3.14 -4.98
C SER A 75 10.19 3.13 -3.54
N TYR A 76 9.55 4.19 -3.06
CA TYR A 76 9.05 4.27 -1.69
C TYR A 76 7.53 4.20 -1.64
N LEU A 77 7.03 3.49 -0.64
CA LEU A 77 5.64 3.41 -0.28
C LEU A 77 5.48 3.75 1.20
N ALA A 78 4.56 4.65 1.51
CA ALA A 78 4.13 4.88 2.88
C ALA A 78 2.64 4.56 3.01
N ILE A 79 2.27 3.99 4.15
CA ILE A 79 0.91 3.57 4.46
C ILE A 79 0.56 4.09 5.84
N TYR A 80 -0.65 4.64 5.99
CA TYR A 80 -1.16 5.17 7.25
C TYR A 80 -2.56 4.65 7.54
N TRP A 81 -2.82 4.24 8.77
CA TRP A 81 -4.11 3.76 9.24
C TRP A 81 -4.93 4.86 9.90
N VAL A 82 -6.16 5.06 9.43
CA VAL A 82 -7.13 6.01 9.99
C VAL A 82 -8.27 5.26 10.65
N LEU A 83 -8.67 5.73 11.83
CA LEU A 83 -9.74 5.15 12.62
C LEU A 83 -11.07 5.14 11.85
N LYS A 84 -11.79 4.04 11.96
CA LYS A 84 -13.12 3.87 11.38
C LYS A 84 -14.10 4.94 11.89
N GLY A 85 -14.77 5.59 10.95
CA GLY A 85 -15.75 6.65 11.23
C GLY A 85 -15.16 8.05 11.36
N PHE A 86 -13.84 8.23 11.10
CA PHE A 86 -13.16 9.53 11.19
C PHE A 86 -12.44 9.93 9.90
N HIS A 87 -12.87 9.33 8.77
CA HIS A 87 -12.28 9.63 7.46
C HIS A 87 -12.34 11.11 7.09
N ASP A 88 -13.53 11.73 7.23
CA ASP A 88 -13.75 13.10 6.80
C ASP A 88 -12.96 14.13 7.62
N GLU A 89 -12.87 13.90 8.94
CA GLU A 89 -12.08 14.76 9.82
C GLU A 89 -10.59 14.62 9.54
N TRP A 90 -10.13 13.39 9.34
CA TRP A 90 -8.73 13.13 9.00
C TRP A 90 -8.38 13.71 7.62
N ASN A 91 -9.24 13.52 6.61
CA ASN A 91 -9.00 14.00 5.26
C ASN A 91 -8.94 15.54 5.21
N ARG A 92 -9.85 16.22 5.90
CA ARG A 92 -9.83 17.69 6.04
C ARG A 92 -8.52 18.18 6.65
N TRP A 93 -8.12 17.56 7.76
CA TRP A 93 -6.84 17.87 8.41
C TRP A 93 -5.65 17.65 7.46
N SER A 94 -5.65 16.55 6.70
CA SER A 94 -4.54 16.22 5.80
C SER A 94 -4.38 17.23 4.67
N VAL A 95 -5.48 17.71 4.09
CA VAL A 95 -5.47 18.77 3.06
C VAL A 95 -4.91 20.07 3.65
N ASP A 96 -5.39 20.50 4.81
CA ASP A 96 -4.91 21.71 5.49
C ASP A 96 -3.41 21.59 5.82
N MET A 97 -2.96 20.44 6.28
CA MET A 97 -1.55 20.20 6.60
C MET A 97 -0.65 20.24 5.35
N VAL A 98 -1.08 19.66 4.23
CA VAL A 98 -0.35 19.75 2.96
C VAL A 98 -0.18 21.22 2.54
N HIS A 99 -1.23 22.03 2.61
CA HIS A 99 -1.13 23.46 2.32
C HIS A 99 -0.17 24.20 3.26
N GLN A 100 -0.21 23.89 4.56
CA GLN A 100 0.69 24.48 5.54
C GLN A 100 2.15 24.10 5.27
N LEU A 101 2.43 22.82 4.98
CA LEU A 101 3.79 22.35 4.68
C LEU A 101 4.35 23.00 3.41
N HIS A 102 3.52 23.19 2.38
CA HIS A 102 3.91 23.94 1.19
C HIS A 102 4.22 25.40 1.53
N ALA A 103 3.33 26.08 2.24
CA ALA A 103 3.48 27.49 2.61
C ALA A 103 4.71 27.77 3.48
N THR A 104 5.14 26.78 4.26
CA THR A 104 6.32 26.89 5.16
C THR A 104 7.61 26.32 4.55
N GLY A 105 7.59 25.89 3.29
CA GLY A 105 8.76 25.35 2.58
C GLY A 105 9.25 23.99 3.13
N ARG A 106 8.38 23.25 3.84
CA ARG A 106 8.71 21.94 4.43
C ARG A 106 8.46 20.75 3.51
N MET A 107 7.95 21.00 2.29
CA MET A 107 7.77 19.95 1.30
C MET A 107 9.04 19.70 0.50
N PHE A 108 9.38 18.44 0.30
CA PHE A 108 10.55 18.06 -0.51
C PHE A 108 10.19 18.09 -1.99
N ALA A 109 10.90 18.89 -2.78
CA ALA A 109 10.56 19.16 -4.19
C ALA A 109 11.08 18.08 -5.16
N GLN A 110 12.19 17.39 -4.82
CA GLN A 110 12.87 16.44 -5.73
C GLN A 110 12.26 15.03 -5.61
N ARG A 111 10.94 14.93 -5.83
CA ARG A 111 10.19 13.68 -5.85
C ARG A 111 8.98 13.76 -6.78
N ASP A 112 8.53 12.61 -7.24
CA ASP A 112 7.29 12.46 -7.98
C ASP A 112 6.31 11.58 -7.22
N HIS A 113 5.05 11.97 -7.16
CA HIS A 113 3.96 11.11 -6.71
C HIS A 113 3.58 10.15 -7.83
N ILE A 114 3.77 8.85 -7.58
CA ILE A 114 3.48 7.81 -8.56
C ILE A 114 2.04 7.31 -8.40
N HIS A 115 1.65 7.04 -7.15
CA HIS A 115 0.29 6.62 -6.82
C HIS A 115 -0.03 7.04 -5.38
N THR A 116 -0.98 7.96 -5.23
CA THR A 116 -1.44 8.43 -3.92
C THR A 116 -2.96 8.36 -3.90
N VAL A 117 -3.51 7.44 -3.13
CA VAL A 117 -4.94 7.15 -3.06
C VAL A 117 -5.35 6.80 -1.63
N LEU A 118 -6.52 7.26 -1.25
CA LEU A 118 -7.22 6.81 -0.04
C LEU A 118 -8.05 5.57 -0.36
N TYR A 119 -7.96 4.58 0.53
CA TYR A 119 -8.72 3.35 0.41
C TYR A 119 -9.55 3.10 1.66
N GLU A 120 -10.72 2.51 1.53
CA GLU A 120 -11.52 2.01 2.64
C GLU A 120 -11.24 0.52 2.85
N LYS A 121 -11.03 0.12 4.10
CA LYS A 121 -10.89 -1.30 4.46
C LYS A 121 -12.19 -2.04 4.15
N ALA A 122 -12.12 -3.03 3.28
CA ALA A 122 -13.25 -3.93 3.04
C ALA A 122 -13.22 -5.13 4.00
N TRP A 123 -12.13 -5.87 4.00
CA TRP A 123 -11.95 -7.06 4.85
C TRP A 123 -10.47 -7.40 5.05
N SER A 124 -10.21 -8.32 5.99
CA SER A 124 -8.89 -8.90 6.19
C SER A 124 -8.97 -10.39 6.49
N ILE A 125 -7.92 -11.13 6.18
CA ILE A 125 -7.80 -12.56 6.43
C ILE A 125 -6.47 -12.79 7.13
N GLN A 126 -6.53 -13.39 8.32
CA GLN A 126 -5.37 -13.82 9.09
C GLN A 126 -5.09 -15.30 8.83
N LYS A 127 -3.83 -15.69 8.90
CA LYS A 127 -3.40 -17.08 8.72
C LYS A 127 -3.97 -18.02 9.78
N ASP A 128 -4.09 -17.53 10.98
CA ASP A 128 -4.72 -18.23 12.09
C ASP A 128 -5.47 -17.24 13.00
N GLU A 129 -6.38 -17.77 13.83
CA GLU A 129 -7.25 -16.95 14.69
C GLU A 129 -6.50 -16.12 15.75
N ARG A 130 -5.26 -16.49 16.08
CA ARG A 130 -4.39 -15.75 17.00
C ARG A 130 -3.32 -14.94 16.27
N GLY A 131 -3.45 -14.82 14.97
CA GLY A 131 -2.58 -14.01 14.13
C GLY A 131 -2.68 -12.50 14.44
N THR A 132 -1.76 -11.73 13.93
CA THR A 132 -1.75 -10.27 14.09
C THR A 132 -3.00 -9.67 13.45
N PRO A 133 -3.85 -8.95 14.20
CA PRO A 133 -4.96 -8.23 13.61
C PRO A 133 -4.45 -7.11 12.68
N VAL A 134 -5.25 -6.75 11.68
CA VAL A 134 -4.84 -5.74 10.68
C VAL A 134 -4.54 -4.38 11.31
N GLU A 135 -5.18 -4.05 12.42
CA GLU A 135 -4.95 -2.82 13.16
C GLU A 135 -3.51 -2.70 13.71
N GLN A 136 -2.85 -3.83 13.92
CA GLN A 136 -1.46 -3.90 14.40
C GLN A 136 -0.44 -4.25 13.30
N ALA A 137 -0.88 -4.35 12.05
CA ALA A 137 -0.03 -4.81 10.96
C ALA A 137 1.16 -3.87 10.67
N LEU A 138 0.99 -2.57 10.88
CA LEU A 138 2.07 -1.60 10.68
C LEU A 138 3.01 -1.47 11.90
N ASP A 139 2.58 -1.91 13.08
CA ASP A 139 3.41 -1.94 14.28
C ASP A 139 4.28 -3.20 14.37
N ARG A 140 3.87 -4.25 13.65
CA ARG A 140 4.64 -5.48 13.57
C ARG A 140 5.73 -5.34 12.51
N ASN A 141 6.97 -5.69 12.87
CA ASN A 141 8.09 -5.72 11.94
C ASN A 141 7.98 -6.94 11.01
N TYR A 142 7.21 -6.81 9.94
CA TYR A 142 7.20 -7.75 8.84
C TYR A 142 8.45 -7.58 7.97
N ASP A 143 8.99 -8.67 7.42
CA ASP A 143 10.13 -8.60 6.49
C ASP A 143 9.80 -7.82 5.21
N GLY A 144 8.52 -7.77 4.86
CA GLY A 144 8.03 -7.00 3.74
C GLY A 144 6.55 -7.24 3.44
N ILE A 145 6.11 -6.64 2.36
CA ILE A 145 4.75 -6.79 1.85
C ILE A 145 4.75 -7.08 0.36
N VAL A 146 3.68 -7.69 -0.11
CA VAL A 146 3.33 -7.72 -1.54
C VAL A 146 2.01 -7.01 -1.74
N VAL A 147 2.01 -6.05 -2.64
CA VAL A 147 0.83 -5.30 -3.05
C VAL A 147 0.30 -5.90 -4.35
N ASN A 148 -0.99 -6.23 -4.37
CA ASN A 148 -1.70 -6.71 -5.54
C ASN A 148 -2.86 -5.75 -5.85
N VAL A 149 -2.99 -5.36 -7.10
CA VAL A 149 -4.09 -4.52 -7.60
C VAL A 149 -4.79 -5.23 -8.73
N GLY A 150 -6.09 -5.24 -8.69
CA GLY A 150 -6.93 -5.79 -9.74
C GLY A 150 -8.20 -4.98 -9.95
N GLU A 151 -8.92 -5.36 -10.99
CA GLU A 151 -10.22 -4.82 -11.33
C GLU A 151 -11.20 -5.97 -11.53
N LEU A 152 -12.37 -5.91 -10.90
CA LEU A 152 -13.42 -6.92 -11.06
C LEU A 152 -13.88 -6.97 -12.54
N ASN A 153 -14.08 -8.18 -13.03
CA ASN A 153 -14.69 -8.36 -14.33
C ASN A 153 -16.15 -7.87 -14.31
N GLU A 154 -16.68 -7.54 -15.48
CA GLU A 154 -18.06 -7.08 -15.58
C GLU A 154 -19.04 -8.10 -14.97
N GLY A 155 -19.97 -7.60 -14.15
CA GLY A 155 -20.94 -8.42 -13.45
C GLY A 155 -20.42 -9.16 -12.20
N ARG A 156 -19.13 -9.03 -11.85
CA ARG A 156 -18.56 -9.57 -10.61
C ARG A 156 -18.66 -8.59 -9.45
N THR A 157 -18.61 -9.11 -8.25
CA THR A 157 -18.76 -8.35 -7.01
C THR A 157 -17.55 -8.48 -6.09
N HIS A 158 -17.35 -7.50 -5.22
CA HIS A 158 -16.32 -7.56 -4.18
C HIS A 158 -16.54 -8.70 -3.17
N ALA A 159 -17.80 -9.14 -2.98
CA ALA A 159 -18.11 -10.31 -2.16
C ALA A 159 -17.62 -11.62 -2.79
N GLU A 160 -17.69 -11.75 -4.12
CA GLU A 160 -17.13 -12.91 -4.84
C GLU A 160 -15.59 -12.91 -4.76
N LEU A 161 -14.95 -11.74 -4.84
CA LEU A 161 -13.51 -11.61 -4.62
C LEU A 161 -13.12 -12.04 -3.20
N GLU A 162 -13.87 -11.59 -2.18
CA GLU A 162 -13.66 -12.01 -0.79
C GLU A 162 -13.77 -13.52 -0.65
N ALA A 163 -14.85 -14.12 -1.13
CA ALA A 163 -15.09 -15.56 -1.07
C ALA A 163 -13.98 -16.35 -1.76
N TRP A 164 -13.59 -15.97 -2.99
CA TRP A 164 -12.48 -16.62 -3.69
C TRP A 164 -11.15 -16.49 -2.93
N THR A 165 -10.85 -15.30 -2.41
CA THR A 165 -9.63 -15.10 -1.65
C THR A 165 -9.63 -15.93 -0.37
N ARG A 166 -10.72 -15.92 0.39
CA ARG A 166 -10.87 -16.62 1.68
C ARG A 166 -10.88 -18.14 1.55
N ASP A 167 -11.63 -18.64 0.56
CA ASP A 167 -11.93 -20.07 0.47
C ASP A 167 -11.00 -20.84 -0.49
N THR A 168 -10.33 -20.12 -1.40
CA THR A 168 -9.50 -20.75 -2.44
C THR A 168 -8.04 -20.30 -2.38
N TRP A 169 -7.77 -18.99 -2.53
CA TRP A 169 -6.38 -18.53 -2.69
C TRP A 169 -5.61 -18.50 -1.37
N ALA A 170 -6.18 -17.88 -0.34
CA ALA A 170 -5.51 -17.69 0.95
C ALA A 170 -5.15 -19.03 1.65
N PRO A 171 -6.03 -20.05 1.76
CA PRO A 171 -5.67 -21.31 2.38
C PRO A 171 -4.49 -21.99 1.69
N ARG A 172 -4.49 -21.97 0.35
CA ARG A 172 -3.39 -22.50 -0.44
C ARG A 172 -2.09 -21.75 -0.23
N ALA A 173 -2.12 -20.41 -0.28
CA ALA A 173 -0.94 -19.57 -0.16
C ALA A 173 -0.39 -19.57 1.27
N MET A 174 -1.23 -19.34 2.28
CA MET A 174 -0.85 -19.26 3.70
C MET A 174 -0.30 -20.58 4.26
N SER A 175 -0.64 -21.73 3.65
CA SER A 175 -0.03 -23.03 3.98
C SER A 175 1.43 -23.15 3.54
N LYS A 176 1.93 -22.25 2.72
CA LYS A 176 3.28 -22.29 2.14
C LYS A 176 4.23 -21.34 2.86
N LYS A 177 5.53 -21.64 2.77
CA LYS A 177 6.60 -20.80 3.32
C LYS A 177 6.80 -19.45 2.58
N TRP A 178 6.10 -19.23 1.47
CA TRP A 178 6.09 -17.99 0.71
C TRP A 178 4.79 -17.19 0.88
N GLY A 179 3.81 -17.73 1.55
CA GLY A 179 2.51 -17.12 1.70
C GLY A 179 2.47 -16.05 2.78
N PRO A 180 1.45 -15.20 2.77
CA PRO A 180 1.26 -14.14 3.75
C PRO A 180 0.79 -14.71 5.09
N ASP A 181 1.05 -13.93 6.16
CA ASP A 181 0.42 -14.15 7.47
C ASP A 181 -0.87 -13.36 7.64
N LEU A 182 -0.99 -12.26 6.89
CA LEU A 182 -2.15 -11.39 6.88
C LEU A 182 -2.40 -10.85 5.48
N ILE A 183 -3.65 -10.80 5.06
CA ILE A 183 -4.13 -10.14 3.85
C ILE A 183 -5.10 -9.03 4.27
N LEU A 184 -4.86 -7.81 3.82
CA LEU A 184 -5.81 -6.71 3.85
C LEU A 184 -6.34 -6.47 2.44
N ASN A 185 -7.66 -6.39 2.27
CA ASN A 185 -8.28 -5.89 1.05
C ASN A 185 -8.95 -4.54 1.30
N ALA A 186 -8.70 -3.59 0.41
CA ALA A 186 -9.24 -2.25 0.50
C ALA A 186 -9.72 -1.76 -0.87
N LEU A 187 -10.71 -0.89 -0.84
CA LEU A 187 -11.37 -0.34 -2.02
C LEU A 187 -11.01 1.13 -2.15
N PRO A 188 -10.68 1.63 -3.36
CA PRO A 188 -10.31 3.02 -3.52
C PRO A 188 -11.50 3.93 -3.24
N LEU A 189 -11.24 4.98 -2.48
CA LEU A 189 -12.19 6.07 -2.29
C LEU A 189 -12.06 7.08 -3.43
N PRO A 190 -13.18 7.63 -3.94
CA PRO A 190 -13.12 8.69 -4.93
C PRO A 190 -12.42 9.91 -4.34
N LEU A 191 -11.53 10.52 -5.15
CA LEU A 191 -10.95 11.80 -4.78
C LEU A 191 -12.04 12.87 -4.75
N LEU A 192 -11.97 13.74 -3.76
CA LEU A 192 -12.80 14.94 -3.70
C LEU A 192 -12.49 15.90 -4.87
N ASP A 193 -13.42 16.78 -5.23
CA ASP A 193 -13.25 17.70 -6.35
C ASP A 193 -12.13 18.73 -6.11
N ASP A 194 -11.83 19.04 -4.85
CA ASP A 194 -10.78 19.94 -4.39
C ASP A 194 -9.42 19.23 -4.15
N ALA A 195 -9.31 17.94 -4.46
CA ALA A 195 -8.03 17.23 -4.36
C ALA A 195 -6.96 17.89 -5.25
N PRO A 196 -5.69 17.91 -4.79
CA PRO A 196 -4.59 18.49 -5.55
C PRO A 196 -4.52 17.97 -7.00
N ALA A 197 -4.28 18.87 -7.97
CA ALA A 197 -4.31 18.54 -9.39
C ALA A 197 -3.20 17.52 -9.81
N GLU A 198 -2.13 17.45 -9.05
CA GLU A 198 -1.04 16.48 -9.24
C GLU A 198 -1.40 15.03 -8.88
N ILE A 199 -2.54 14.81 -8.20
CA ILE A 199 -3.00 13.45 -7.84
C ILE A 199 -3.84 12.88 -8.99
N PRO A 200 -3.38 11.82 -9.67
CA PRO A 200 -4.11 11.23 -10.79
C PRO A 200 -5.46 10.65 -10.34
N ARG A 201 -6.52 10.96 -11.08
CA ARG A 201 -7.85 10.38 -10.85
C ARG A 201 -7.91 8.95 -11.41
N MET A 202 -8.38 8.02 -10.59
CA MET A 202 -8.49 6.60 -10.94
C MET A 202 -9.76 6.35 -11.80
N LYS A 203 -9.58 5.67 -12.94
CA LYS A 203 -10.71 5.15 -13.73
C LYS A 203 -11.22 3.85 -13.10
N ASN A 204 -12.53 3.56 -13.23
CA ASN A 204 -13.19 2.34 -12.74
C ASN A 204 -12.93 2.08 -11.23
N ALA A 205 -12.90 3.12 -10.41
CA ALA A 205 -12.62 3.00 -8.98
C ALA A 205 -13.58 2.04 -8.26
N ASP A 206 -14.83 1.99 -8.68
CA ASP A 206 -15.89 1.13 -8.16
C ASP A 206 -15.64 -0.37 -8.34
N ARG A 207 -14.85 -0.76 -9.36
CA ARG A 207 -14.47 -2.15 -9.63
C ARG A 207 -13.04 -2.49 -9.19
N ARG A 208 -12.24 -1.50 -8.81
CA ARG A 208 -10.86 -1.73 -8.39
C ARG A 208 -10.77 -2.18 -6.95
N PHE A 209 -9.73 -2.94 -6.68
CA PHE A 209 -9.34 -3.34 -5.34
C PHE A 209 -7.82 -3.33 -5.17
N LEU A 210 -7.40 -3.13 -3.94
CA LEU A 210 -6.02 -3.24 -3.47
C LEU A 210 -5.96 -4.36 -2.44
N GLN A 211 -5.00 -5.27 -2.57
CA GLN A 211 -4.65 -6.21 -1.50
C GLN A 211 -3.21 -5.95 -1.03
N ILE A 212 -3.03 -5.85 0.28
CA ILE A 212 -1.72 -5.80 0.92
C ILE A 212 -1.53 -7.11 1.67
N HIS A 213 -0.51 -7.86 1.28
CA HIS A 213 -0.15 -9.14 1.86
C HIS A 213 1.11 -8.94 2.71
N PHE A 214 1.02 -9.17 4.02
CA PHE A 214 2.10 -8.99 4.98
C PHE A 214 2.87 -10.29 5.16
N LEU A 215 4.22 -10.25 5.12
CA LEU A 215 5.10 -11.39 5.03
C LEU A 215 6.15 -11.41 6.15
N ASP A 216 6.27 -12.52 6.87
CA ASP A 216 7.35 -12.81 7.81
C ASP A 216 8.61 -13.39 7.11
N HIS A 217 8.87 -12.98 5.89
CA HIS A 217 10.03 -13.39 5.10
C HIS A 217 10.28 -12.42 3.96
N ASP A 218 11.50 -12.45 3.41
CA ASP A 218 11.87 -11.65 2.24
C ASP A 218 10.87 -11.90 1.10
N PRO A 219 10.19 -10.85 0.58
CA PRO A 219 9.19 -10.97 -0.48
C PRO A 219 9.73 -11.54 -1.80
N LYS A 220 11.06 -11.49 -2.04
CA LYS A 220 11.69 -12.18 -3.18
C LYS A 220 11.66 -13.69 -3.06
N LYS A 221 11.57 -14.21 -1.84
CA LYS A 221 11.71 -15.63 -1.57
C LYS A 221 10.61 -16.43 -2.27
N LYS A 222 11.03 -17.30 -3.19
CA LYS A 222 10.14 -18.16 -3.98
C LYS A 222 9.09 -17.39 -4.80
N TRP A 223 9.43 -16.20 -5.26
CA TRP A 223 8.55 -15.34 -6.05
C TRP A 223 7.86 -16.10 -7.19
N GLU A 224 8.62 -16.76 -8.06
CA GLU A 224 8.10 -17.52 -9.21
C GLU A 224 7.10 -18.63 -8.86
N LYS A 225 7.20 -19.18 -7.64
CA LYS A 225 6.30 -20.25 -7.16
C LYS A 225 5.07 -19.72 -6.41
N GLY A 226 5.06 -18.42 -6.12
CA GLY A 226 4.05 -17.76 -5.30
C GLY A 226 3.43 -16.59 -6.04
N TYR A 227 3.88 -15.43 -5.66
CA TYR A 227 3.31 -14.16 -6.15
C TYR A 227 3.47 -13.92 -7.64
N GLY A 228 4.48 -14.47 -8.29
CA GLY A 228 4.61 -14.46 -9.75
C GLY A 228 3.42 -15.08 -10.50
N ASN A 229 2.59 -15.85 -9.81
CA ASN A 229 1.38 -16.49 -10.37
C ASN A 229 0.06 -15.88 -9.87
N PHE A 230 0.09 -14.89 -8.97
CA PHE A 230 -1.14 -14.31 -8.40
C PHE A 230 -2.09 -13.79 -9.49
N GLY A 231 -1.55 -13.06 -10.47
CA GLY A 231 -2.35 -12.53 -11.59
C GLY A 231 -3.03 -13.63 -12.39
N ALA A 232 -2.29 -14.67 -12.76
CA ALA A 232 -2.85 -15.82 -13.48
C ALA A 232 -3.92 -16.55 -12.67
N ASP A 233 -3.73 -16.72 -11.36
CA ASP A 233 -4.73 -17.31 -10.46
C ASP A 233 -6.03 -16.48 -10.42
N LEU A 234 -5.91 -15.14 -10.31
CA LEU A 234 -7.05 -14.23 -10.30
C LEU A 234 -7.81 -14.30 -11.61
N GLU A 235 -7.13 -14.23 -12.76
CA GLU A 235 -7.75 -14.25 -14.08
C GLU A 235 -8.40 -15.62 -14.37
N ALA A 236 -7.74 -16.72 -14.00
CA ALA A 236 -8.29 -18.06 -14.14
C ALA A 236 -9.55 -18.28 -13.29
N SER A 237 -9.72 -17.54 -12.17
CA SER A 237 -10.95 -17.57 -11.38
C SER A 237 -12.15 -16.94 -12.09
N GLY A 238 -11.92 -16.10 -13.10
CA GLY A 238 -12.96 -15.33 -13.80
C GLY A 238 -13.55 -14.18 -12.95
N ILE A 239 -12.94 -13.86 -11.80
CA ILE A 239 -13.45 -12.81 -10.89
C ILE A 239 -12.93 -11.43 -11.29
N GLY A 240 -11.66 -11.34 -11.69
CA GLY A 240 -11.05 -10.06 -12.01
C GLY A 240 -9.89 -10.14 -12.96
N THR A 241 -9.50 -9.00 -13.46
CA THR A 241 -8.32 -8.78 -14.28
C THR A 241 -7.19 -8.28 -13.38
N HIS A 242 -6.01 -8.86 -13.51
CA HIS A 242 -4.83 -8.45 -12.79
C HIS A 242 -4.26 -7.15 -13.37
N LEU A 243 -4.01 -6.16 -12.52
CA LEU A 243 -3.46 -4.87 -12.95
C LEU A 243 -2.02 -4.67 -12.49
N TRP A 244 -1.63 -5.21 -11.34
CA TRP A 244 -0.29 -5.02 -10.81
C TRP A 244 0.00 -5.89 -9.58
N THR A 245 1.24 -6.38 -9.50
CA THR A 245 1.81 -7.00 -8.30
C THR A 245 3.21 -6.49 -8.09
N SER A 246 3.50 -6.05 -6.87
CA SER A 246 4.80 -5.50 -6.49
C SER A 246 5.22 -5.88 -5.07
N PRO A 247 6.44 -6.39 -4.89
CA PRO A 247 7.03 -6.60 -3.58
C PRO A 247 7.69 -5.33 -3.04
N PHE A 248 7.66 -5.19 -1.72
CA PHE A 248 8.36 -4.14 -0.97
C PHE A 248 8.95 -4.73 0.31
N LYS A 249 10.09 -4.19 0.75
CA LYS A 249 10.67 -4.43 2.08
C LYS A 249 10.30 -3.29 3.01
N GLN A 250 10.17 -3.59 4.30
CA GLN A 250 10.05 -2.54 5.31
C GLN A 250 11.33 -1.70 5.35
N THR A 251 11.20 -0.37 5.43
CA THR A 251 12.34 0.52 5.66
C THR A 251 12.83 0.39 7.11
N LEU A 252 14.06 0.80 7.36
CA LEU A 252 14.62 0.84 8.71
C LEU A 252 14.76 2.31 9.12
N PHE A 253 13.81 2.82 9.90
CA PHE A 253 13.82 4.22 10.36
C PHE A 253 15.13 4.59 11.02
N GLY A 254 15.59 5.83 10.77
CA GLY A 254 16.84 6.35 11.27
C GLY A 254 18.09 5.83 10.56
N THR A 255 17.91 5.16 9.39
CA THR A 255 19.02 4.68 8.59
C THR A 255 18.85 5.06 7.12
N ASP A 256 19.96 5.13 6.39
CA ASP A 256 19.93 5.28 4.91
C ASP A 256 19.93 3.93 4.18
N LYS A 257 19.56 2.85 4.88
CA LYS A 257 19.52 1.50 4.31
C LYS A 257 18.60 1.46 3.09
N TYR A 258 19.08 0.90 2.01
CA TYR A 258 18.44 0.77 0.70
C TYR A 258 18.48 2.00 -0.21
N THR A 259 18.85 3.20 0.24
CA THR A 259 18.94 4.39 -0.62
C THR A 259 19.92 4.20 -1.80
N ASP A 260 20.95 3.38 -1.62
CA ASP A 260 21.95 3.00 -2.63
C ASP A 260 21.50 1.87 -3.57
N LYS A 261 20.26 1.39 -3.46
CA LYS A 261 19.74 0.21 -4.17
C LYS A 261 18.48 0.48 -4.98
N LEU A 262 18.15 1.73 -5.22
CA LEU A 262 16.92 2.09 -5.94
C LEU A 262 17.07 1.98 -7.46
N TRP A 263 18.31 2.12 -7.98
CA TRP A 263 18.63 2.15 -9.41
C TRP A 263 19.48 0.97 -9.87
#